data_fdd3f05218ff61eec64a38afb8d072d3
#
_entry.id   fdd3f05218ff61eec64a38afb8d072d3
#
_cell.length_a   1.000
_cell.length_b   1.000
_cell.length_c   1.000
_cell.angle_alpha   90.00
_cell.angle_beta   90.00
_cell.angle_gamma   90.00
#
_symmetry.space_group_name_H-M   'P 1'
#
loop_
_entity.id
_entity.type
_entity.pdbx_description
1 polymer ?
#
loop_
_entity_poly.entity_id
_entity_poly.type
_entity_poly.pdbx_seq_one_letter_code
_entity_poly.pdbx_strand_id
1 'polypeptide(L)'
;MKARSISDRWRKHTRAYCLALALAFLPGCKPAPSQRVQGYVEGEFVHVASPLAGQLDTLSVQRGAQVKGGDLLFALESGSETALREEAERKLNQGKATLEDAKKGRRPTELNAMEAQLNQTRAALELSEKEFKRQEDLFRRGVSSQADFDRARAARDQDRNRVAQMESDLQTAHLGSRDDQVAAAEANVRALKAVLAQADWTLSQKRQRAPQDGLVFDTLYQQGEWIAAGRPVIALLPPANIKVRAFVPETRVGAIHPGGSARVFVDGVREPFSGNVSFISPQAEFTPPVIYSQESRGKLVFMIEIRFDAPSAAKLHPGQPVDVEFSP
;
A
#
# COMPACT_ATOMS: atom_id res chain seq x y z
N MET A 1 22.69 23.86 -110.73
CA MET A 1 23.11 24.73 -109.66
C MET A 1 21.89 24.90 -108.73
N LYS A 2 21.91 24.29 -107.56
CA LYS A 2 20.77 24.23 -106.64
C LYS A 2 21.01 25.19 -105.45
N ALA A 3 20.16 26.22 -105.32
CA ALA A 3 20.08 27.06 -104.12
C ALA A 3 19.36 26.31 -103.02
N ARG A 4 20.04 25.97 -101.92
CA ARG A 4 19.43 25.42 -100.71
C ARG A 4 19.05 26.58 -99.81
N SER A 5 17.70 26.57 -99.52
CA SER A 5 16.94 27.52 -98.69
C SER A 5 17.47 27.67 -97.31
N ILE A 6 17.71 28.89 -96.84
CA ILE A 6 18.16 29.36 -95.53
C ILE A 6 17.01 29.18 -94.46
N SER A 7 15.79 28.81 -94.90
CA SER A 7 14.60 28.73 -94.02
C SER A 7 14.55 27.54 -93.02
N ASP A 8 15.27 26.43 -93.31
CA ASP A 8 15.19 25.22 -92.51
C ASP A 8 16.05 25.25 -91.21
N ARG A 9 17.07 26.12 -91.17
CA ARG A 9 17.90 26.25 -89.95
C ARG A 9 17.22 27.07 -88.82
N TRP A 10 16.45 28.06 -89.17
CA TRP A 10 15.75 28.91 -88.22
C TRP A 10 14.59 28.15 -87.54
N ARG A 11 13.92 27.27 -88.22
CA ARG A 11 12.81 26.42 -87.61
C ARG A 11 13.28 25.41 -86.58
N LYS A 12 14.54 24.94 -86.67
CA LYS A 12 15.10 24.00 -85.71
C LYS A 12 15.54 24.69 -84.41
N HIS A 13 16.07 25.88 -84.49
CA HIS A 13 16.52 26.64 -83.35
C HIS A 13 15.32 27.20 -82.53
N THR A 14 14.30 27.71 -83.20
CA THR A 14 13.08 28.21 -82.52
C THR A 14 12.31 27.08 -81.76
N ARG A 15 12.26 25.86 -82.30
CA ARG A 15 11.62 24.71 -81.61
C ARG A 15 12.47 24.24 -80.37
N ALA A 16 13.79 24.31 -80.49
CA ALA A 16 14.68 23.97 -79.36
C ALA A 16 14.57 25.01 -78.22
N TYR A 17 14.48 26.31 -78.52
CA TYR A 17 14.32 27.38 -77.52
C TYR A 17 12.92 27.34 -76.83
N CYS A 18 11.83 27.01 -77.57
CA CYS A 18 10.54 26.86 -77.00
C CYS A 18 10.41 25.62 -76.09
N LEU A 19 11.10 24.52 -76.41
CA LEU A 19 11.14 23.32 -75.58
C LEU A 19 12.01 23.55 -74.29
N ALA A 20 13.11 24.31 -74.40
CA ALA A 20 13.96 24.67 -73.26
C ALA A 20 13.24 25.65 -72.30
N LEU A 21 12.42 26.57 -72.81
CA LEU A 21 11.64 27.52 -72.01
C LEU A 21 10.44 26.85 -71.28
N ALA A 22 9.87 25.81 -71.88
CA ALA A 22 8.74 25.04 -71.25
C ALA A 22 9.22 24.15 -70.08
N LEU A 23 10.51 23.69 -70.09
CA LEU A 23 11.06 22.94 -68.97
C LEU A 23 11.43 23.81 -67.75
N ALA A 24 11.57 25.14 -67.90
CA ALA A 24 11.93 26.07 -66.83
C ALA A 24 10.72 26.49 -65.93
N PHE A 25 9.49 26.13 -66.33
CA PHE A 25 8.25 26.42 -65.61
C PHE A 25 7.61 25.17 -64.93
N LEU A 26 8.42 24.17 -64.56
CA LEU A 26 7.94 23.16 -63.64
C LEU A 26 7.86 23.84 -62.25
N PRO A 27 6.65 24.04 -61.70
CA PRO A 27 6.54 24.52 -60.34
C PRO A 27 7.20 23.45 -59.46
N GLY A 28 8.34 23.81 -58.85
CA GLY A 28 8.96 22.98 -57.83
C GLY A 28 7.89 22.74 -56.76
N CYS A 29 7.37 21.51 -56.68
CA CYS A 29 6.56 21.08 -55.55
C CYS A 29 7.39 21.31 -54.29
N LYS A 30 7.24 22.44 -53.62
CA LYS A 30 7.70 22.60 -52.27
C LYS A 30 6.91 21.55 -51.48
N PRO A 31 7.57 20.58 -50.79
CA PRO A 31 6.86 19.68 -49.94
C PRO A 31 6.01 20.51 -48.98
N ALA A 32 4.73 20.17 -48.87
CA ALA A 32 3.84 20.82 -47.90
C ALA A 32 4.52 20.78 -46.52
N PRO A 33 4.55 21.90 -45.77
CA PRO A 33 5.18 21.92 -44.46
C PRO A 33 4.60 20.74 -43.66
N SER A 34 5.47 19.88 -43.18
CA SER A 34 5.07 18.70 -42.43
C SER A 34 4.21 19.19 -41.26
N GLN A 35 2.98 18.68 -41.12
CA GLN A 35 2.11 19.03 -40.01
C GLN A 35 2.61 18.42 -38.67
N ARG A 36 3.71 17.66 -38.75
CA ARG A 36 4.31 16.99 -37.60
C ARG A 36 5.13 17.94 -36.75
N VAL A 37 5.08 17.75 -35.46
CA VAL A 37 5.89 18.43 -34.44
C VAL A 37 6.83 17.44 -33.79
N GLN A 38 7.99 17.90 -33.37
CA GLN A 38 8.98 17.07 -32.71
C GLN A 38 8.64 16.90 -31.22
N GLY A 39 8.99 15.74 -30.70
CA GLY A 39 8.85 15.39 -29.30
C GLY A 39 9.80 14.26 -28.90
N TYR A 40 9.64 13.79 -27.69
CA TYR A 40 10.38 12.64 -27.18
C TYR A 40 9.51 11.84 -26.21
N VAL A 41 9.84 10.57 -26.07
CA VAL A 41 9.22 9.69 -25.08
C VAL A 41 9.81 10.00 -23.71
N GLU A 42 8.95 10.19 -22.73
CA GLU A 42 9.33 10.37 -21.34
C GLU A 42 8.76 9.24 -20.48
N GLY A 43 9.52 8.80 -19.50
CA GLY A 43 9.09 7.83 -18.48
C GLY A 43 9.13 8.46 -17.08
N GLU A 44 8.03 8.36 -16.35
CA GLU A 44 7.99 8.75 -14.94
C GLU A 44 8.25 7.52 -14.06
N PHE A 45 9.42 7.49 -13.44
CA PHE A 45 9.85 6.35 -12.65
C PHE A 45 9.20 6.36 -11.26
N VAL A 46 8.82 5.16 -10.80
CA VAL A 46 8.44 4.91 -9.42
C VAL A 46 9.65 4.38 -8.69
N HIS A 47 10.13 5.16 -7.74
CA HIS A 47 11.27 4.81 -6.92
C HIS A 47 10.83 3.98 -5.73
N VAL A 48 11.25 2.71 -5.67
CA VAL A 48 10.93 1.81 -4.55
C VAL A 48 12.06 1.86 -3.53
N ALA A 49 11.70 2.23 -2.31
CA ALA A 49 12.61 2.40 -1.17
C ALA A 49 12.02 1.73 0.08
N SER A 50 12.89 1.30 0.99
CA SER A 50 12.45 0.90 2.34
C SER A 50 12.46 2.12 3.27
N PRO A 51 11.44 2.31 4.13
CA PRO A 51 11.46 3.33 5.17
C PRO A 51 12.47 3.03 6.29
N LEU A 52 13.07 1.82 6.29
CA LEU A 52 14.06 1.38 7.27
C LEU A 52 15.43 1.19 6.61
N ALA A 53 16.48 1.50 7.35
CA ALA A 53 17.85 1.22 6.91
C ALA A 53 18.21 -0.26 7.13
N GLY A 54 19.19 -0.74 6.38
CA GLY A 54 19.74 -2.10 6.54
C GLY A 54 20.62 -2.52 5.39
N GLN A 55 21.32 -3.62 5.57
CA GLN A 55 22.09 -4.24 4.50
C GLN A 55 21.13 -4.90 3.50
N LEU A 56 21.39 -4.75 2.20
CA LEU A 56 20.65 -5.45 1.14
C LEU A 56 20.99 -6.95 1.17
N ASP A 57 20.08 -7.74 1.71
CA ASP A 57 20.26 -9.18 1.83
C ASP A 57 19.95 -9.89 0.53
N THR A 58 18.83 -9.54 -0.10
CA THR A 58 18.36 -10.20 -1.32
C THR A 58 17.85 -9.16 -2.32
N LEU A 59 18.31 -9.27 -3.56
CA LEU A 59 17.80 -8.57 -4.72
C LEU A 59 17.12 -9.60 -5.64
N SER A 60 15.78 -9.63 -5.65
CA SER A 60 15.00 -10.67 -6.33
C SER A 60 14.78 -10.41 -7.80
N VAL A 61 15.13 -9.22 -8.29
CA VAL A 61 14.90 -8.80 -9.68
C VAL A 61 16.18 -8.22 -10.29
N GLN A 62 16.24 -8.24 -11.62
CA GLN A 62 17.34 -7.68 -12.39
C GLN A 62 16.82 -6.55 -13.27
N ARG A 63 17.72 -5.66 -13.68
CA ARG A 63 17.46 -4.62 -14.68
C ARG A 63 16.89 -5.24 -15.96
N GLY A 64 15.80 -4.69 -16.47
CA GLY A 64 15.07 -5.20 -17.64
C GLY A 64 14.02 -6.25 -17.34
N ALA A 65 13.88 -6.72 -16.11
CA ALA A 65 12.83 -7.67 -15.73
C ALA A 65 11.44 -7.01 -15.69
N GLN A 66 10.43 -7.74 -16.15
CA GLN A 66 9.03 -7.35 -15.96
C GLN A 66 8.52 -7.89 -14.63
N VAL A 67 7.86 -7.05 -13.84
CA VAL A 67 7.29 -7.41 -12.54
C VAL A 67 5.81 -7.06 -12.48
N LYS A 68 5.08 -7.81 -11.66
CA LYS A 68 3.68 -7.54 -11.33
C LYS A 68 3.56 -6.89 -9.96
N GLY A 69 2.50 -6.14 -9.76
CA GLY A 69 2.17 -5.60 -8.44
C GLY A 69 2.13 -6.70 -7.39
N GLY A 70 2.86 -6.51 -6.27
CA GLY A 70 3.02 -7.50 -5.21
C GLY A 70 4.24 -8.42 -5.32
N ASP A 71 4.93 -8.48 -6.46
CA ASP A 71 6.17 -9.25 -6.59
C ASP A 71 7.26 -8.73 -5.66
N LEU A 72 8.02 -9.65 -5.04
CA LEU A 72 9.13 -9.27 -4.18
C LEU A 72 10.26 -8.67 -5.03
N LEU A 73 10.67 -7.45 -4.69
CA LEU A 73 11.75 -6.76 -5.37
C LEU A 73 13.09 -6.95 -4.66
N PHE A 74 13.11 -6.65 -3.38
CA PHE A 74 14.29 -6.82 -2.54
C PHE A 74 13.93 -7.04 -1.08
N ALA A 75 14.88 -7.57 -0.32
CA ALA A 75 14.79 -7.70 1.13
C ALA A 75 16.06 -7.15 1.78
N LEU A 76 15.87 -6.43 2.88
CA LEU A 76 16.95 -6.02 3.78
C LEU A 76 17.14 -7.06 4.88
N GLU A 77 18.34 -7.10 5.46
CA GLU A 77 18.62 -7.86 6.66
C GLU A 77 17.58 -7.53 7.75
N SER A 78 17.02 -8.55 8.40
CA SER A 78 15.85 -8.42 9.27
C SER A 78 15.94 -9.23 10.56
N GLY A 79 17.14 -9.66 10.97
CA GLY A 79 17.33 -10.50 12.14
C GLY A 79 16.89 -9.82 13.43
N SER A 80 17.19 -8.54 13.56
CA SER A 80 16.80 -7.73 14.73
C SER A 80 15.29 -7.54 14.81
N GLU A 81 14.62 -7.25 13.68
CA GLU A 81 13.16 -7.07 13.60
C GLU A 81 12.41 -8.38 13.85
N THR A 82 12.98 -9.49 13.36
CA THR A 82 12.44 -10.84 13.63
C THR A 82 12.50 -11.16 15.12
N ALA A 83 13.62 -10.90 15.78
CA ALA A 83 13.77 -11.10 17.22
C ALA A 83 12.81 -10.21 18.05
N LEU A 84 12.65 -8.96 17.67
CA LEU A 84 11.68 -8.03 18.31
C LEU A 84 10.23 -8.48 18.13
N ARG A 85 9.88 -8.96 16.95
CA ARG A 85 8.55 -9.51 16.67
C ARG A 85 8.28 -10.75 17.54
N GLU A 86 9.23 -11.66 17.65
CA GLU A 86 9.12 -12.85 18.50
C GLU A 86 9.02 -12.50 20.00
N GLU A 87 9.76 -11.50 20.45
CA GLU A 87 9.67 -10.99 21.82
C GLU A 87 8.24 -10.44 22.10
N ALA A 88 7.71 -9.62 21.20
CA ALA A 88 6.37 -9.07 21.32
C ALA A 88 5.29 -10.18 21.33
N GLU A 89 5.44 -11.23 20.53
CA GLU A 89 4.54 -12.39 20.52
C GLU A 89 4.59 -13.16 21.84
N ARG A 90 5.79 -13.41 22.39
CA ARG A 90 5.94 -14.06 23.69
C ARG A 90 5.30 -13.24 24.83
N LYS A 91 5.48 -11.90 24.82
CA LYS A 91 4.82 -11.00 25.77
C LYS A 91 3.30 -11.03 25.66
N LEU A 92 2.78 -11.04 24.43
CA LEU A 92 1.33 -11.18 24.22
C LEU A 92 0.79 -12.50 24.75
N ASN A 93 1.49 -13.60 24.50
CA ASN A 93 1.08 -14.92 25.00
C ASN A 93 1.12 -14.98 26.54
N GLN A 94 2.11 -14.36 27.17
CA GLN A 94 2.16 -14.21 28.63
C GLN A 94 0.98 -13.39 29.14
N GLY A 95 0.68 -12.24 28.50
CA GLY A 95 -0.48 -11.42 28.87
C GLY A 95 -1.82 -12.14 28.74
N LYS A 96 -1.97 -12.95 27.68
CA LYS A 96 -3.17 -13.80 27.51
C LYS A 96 -3.29 -14.84 28.62
N ALA A 97 -2.18 -15.51 28.99
CA ALA A 97 -2.18 -16.47 30.08
C ALA A 97 -2.57 -15.83 31.43
N THR A 98 -2.05 -14.63 31.70
CA THR A 98 -2.41 -13.83 32.89
C THR A 98 -3.91 -13.47 32.89
N LEU A 99 -4.48 -13.08 31.74
CA LEU A 99 -5.89 -12.79 31.62
C LEU A 99 -6.75 -14.03 31.88
N GLU A 100 -6.38 -15.16 31.31
CA GLU A 100 -7.07 -16.43 31.52
C GLU A 100 -7.01 -16.88 33.00
N ASP A 101 -5.87 -16.66 33.65
CA ASP A 101 -5.72 -16.94 35.09
C ASP A 101 -6.60 -16.00 35.90
N ALA A 102 -6.64 -14.70 35.58
CA ALA A 102 -7.52 -13.74 36.25
C ALA A 102 -9.01 -14.05 36.12
N LYS A 103 -9.43 -14.68 34.99
CA LYS A 103 -10.84 -15.10 34.78
C LYS A 103 -11.22 -16.35 35.52
N LYS A 104 -10.25 -17.18 35.93
CA LYS A 104 -10.52 -18.43 36.65
C LYS A 104 -10.71 -18.16 38.14
N GLY A 105 -11.67 -18.87 38.76
CA GLY A 105 -11.76 -18.99 40.21
C GLY A 105 -10.68 -19.93 40.79
N ARG A 106 -10.87 -20.38 42.03
CA ARG A 106 -9.96 -21.34 42.65
C ARG A 106 -9.91 -22.66 41.86
N ARG A 107 -8.84 -23.40 42.09
CA ARG A 107 -8.65 -24.71 41.44
C ARG A 107 -9.80 -25.68 41.84
N PRO A 108 -10.21 -26.59 40.95
CA PRO A 108 -11.29 -27.57 41.28
C PRO A 108 -11.04 -28.36 42.57
N THR A 109 -9.78 -28.70 42.85
CA THR A 109 -9.42 -29.42 44.09
C THR A 109 -9.62 -28.58 45.34
N GLU A 110 -9.39 -27.27 45.28
CA GLU A 110 -9.63 -26.33 46.38
C GLU A 110 -11.13 -26.11 46.59
N LEU A 111 -11.92 -26.00 45.55
CA LEU A 111 -13.38 -25.92 45.58
C LEU A 111 -14.01 -27.19 46.20
N ASN A 112 -13.55 -28.36 45.78
CA ASN A 112 -14.00 -29.65 46.36
C ASN A 112 -13.68 -29.73 47.85
N ALA A 113 -12.52 -29.23 48.31
CA ALA A 113 -12.21 -29.20 49.75
C ALA A 113 -13.13 -28.24 50.51
N MET A 114 -13.49 -27.08 49.96
CA MET A 114 -14.42 -26.13 50.55
C MET A 114 -15.86 -26.69 50.59
N GLU A 115 -16.28 -27.39 49.53
CA GLU A 115 -17.58 -28.08 49.51
C GLU A 115 -17.65 -29.19 50.56
N ALA A 116 -16.60 -29.97 50.75
CA ALA A 116 -16.52 -30.98 51.81
C ALA A 116 -16.65 -30.33 53.21
N GLN A 117 -15.98 -29.18 53.44
CA GLN A 117 -16.06 -28.40 54.68
C GLN A 117 -17.47 -27.83 54.89
N LEU A 118 -18.14 -27.34 53.85
CA LEU A 118 -19.52 -26.87 53.89
C LEU A 118 -20.48 -28.02 54.29
N ASN A 119 -20.30 -29.21 53.67
CA ASN A 119 -21.12 -30.38 54.01
C ASN A 119 -20.92 -30.83 55.45
N GLN A 120 -19.70 -30.74 56.01
CA GLN A 120 -19.45 -31.00 57.44
C GLN A 120 -20.18 -30.00 58.35
N THR A 121 -20.15 -28.69 58.00
CA THR A 121 -20.85 -27.64 58.78
C THR A 121 -22.35 -27.80 58.69
N ARG A 122 -22.92 -28.19 57.55
CA ARG A 122 -24.36 -28.48 57.40
C ARG A 122 -24.79 -29.65 58.24
N ALA A 123 -23.97 -30.72 58.34
CA ALA A 123 -24.28 -31.84 59.25
C ALA A 123 -24.27 -31.44 60.74
N ALA A 124 -23.36 -30.52 61.13
CA ALA A 124 -23.36 -29.97 62.49
C ALA A 124 -24.64 -29.14 62.76
N LEU A 125 -25.07 -28.31 61.80
CA LEU A 125 -26.32 -27.53 61.90
C LEU A 125 -27.52 -28.46 62.03
N GLU A 126 -27.62 -29.52 61.22
CA GLU A 126 -28.68 -30.48 61.30
C GLU A 126 -28.79 -31.13 62.70
N LEU A 127 -27.62 -31.45 63.30
CA LEU A 127 -27.60 -31.98 64.68
C LEU A 127 -28.07 -30.95 65.71
N SER A 128 -27.57 -29.72 65.63
CA SER A 128 -27.97 -28.65 66.57
C SER A 128 -29.43 -28.20 66.37
N GLU A 129 -30.03 -28.27 65.21
CA GLU A 129 -31.40 -28.04 64.92
C GLU A 129 -32.31 -29.12 65.57
N LYS A 130 -31.91 -30.41 65.45
CA LYS A 130 -32.61 -31.53 66.10
C LYS A 130 -32.57 -31.38 67.63
N GLU A 131 -31.41 -30.98 68.18
CA GLU A 131 -31.28 -30.78 69.64
C GLU A 131 -32.11 -29.57 70.12
N PHE A 132 -32.05 -28.45 69.38
CA PHE A 132 -32.87 -27.27 69.68
C PHE A 132 -34.37 -27.62 69.72
N LYS A 133 -34.88 -28.32 68.70
CA LYS A 133 -36.28 -28.74 68.63
C LYS A 133 -36.69 -29.66 69.82
N ARG A 134 -35.76 -30.56 70.15
CA ARG A 134 -36.00 -31.44 71.36
C ARG A 134 -36.06 -30.61 72.64
N GLN A 135 -35.15 -29.68 72.86
CA GLN A 135 -35.08 -28.81 74.02
C GLN A 135 -36.29 -27.84 74.05
N GLU A 136 -36.75 -27.33 72.95
CA GLU A 136 -37.96 -26.51 72.84
C GLU A 136 -39.23 -27.29 73.31
N ASP A 137 -39.39 -28.53 72.84
CA ASP A 137 -40.53 -29.38 73.25
C ASP A 137 -40.47 -29.73 74.71
N LEU A 138 -39.31 -30.02 75.32
CA LEU A 138 -39.09 -30.27 76.71
C LEU A 138 -39.37 -29.01 77.57
N PHE A 139 -38.93 -27.86 77.12
CA PHE A 139 -39.15 -26.58 77.78
C PHE A 139 -40.68 -26.22 77.82
N ARG A 140 -41.38 -26.41 76.72
CA ARG A 140 -42.83 -26.18 76.62
C ARG A 140 -43.58 -27.09 77.56
N ARG A 141 -43.07 -28.30 77.84
CA ARG A 141 -43.68 -29.25 78.83
C ARG A 141 -43.22 -29.01 80.26
N GLY A 142 -42.39 -28.00 80.52
CA GLY A 142 -41.87 -27.67 81.86
C GLY A 142 -40.82 -28.64 82.39
N VAL A 143 -40.21 -29.46 81.55
CA VAL A 143 -39.21 -30.50 81.92
C VAL A 143 -37.76 -30.03 81.79
N SER A 144 -37.49 -28.99 80.96
CA SER A 144 -36.16 -28.42 80.75
C SER A 144 -36.02 -27.03 81.35
N SER A 145 -34.82 -26.62 81.76
CA SER A 145 -34.55 -25.30 82.29
C SER A 145 -34.44 -24.24 81.12
N GLN A 146 -34.70 -22.97 81.46
CA GLN A 146 -34.48 -21.84 80.51
C GLN A 146 -33.04 -21.81 80.05
N ALA A 147 -32.07 -22.08 80.91
CA ALA A 147 -30.69 -22.09 80.56
C ALA A 147 -30.31 -23.15 79.51
N ASP A 148 -30.93 -24.35 79.58
CA ASP A 148 -30.68 -25.42 78.58
C ASP A 148 -31.32 -25.11 77.24
N PHE A 149 -32.53 -24.52 77.23
CA PHE A 149 -33.17 -24.02 76.03
C PHE A 149 -32.34 -22.92 75.33
N ASP A 150 -31.93 -21.94 76.15
CA ASP A 150 -31.11 -20.83 75.60
C ASP A 150 -29.77 -21.31 75.06
N ARG A 151 -29.15 -22.31 75.71
CA ARG A 151 -27.88 -22.94 75.22
C ARG A 151 -28.13 -23.68 73.91
N ALA A 152 -29.19 -24.45 73.79
CA ALA A 152 -29.51 -25.16 72.52
C ALA A 152 -29.81 -24.17 71.37
N ARG A 153 -30.51 -23.08 71.66
CA ARG A 153 -30.82 -22.01 70.73
C ARG A 153 -29.51 -21.33 70.25
N ALA A 154 -28.62 -20.98 71.16
CA ALA A 154 -27.34 -20.34 70.84
C ALA A 154 -26.46 -21.24 69.96
N ALA A 155 -26.37 -22.56 70.24
CA ALA A 155 -25.66 -23.51 69.46
C ALA A 155 -26.17 -23.63 68.02
N ARG A 156 -27.55 -23.75 67.87
CA ARG A 156 -28.13 -23.75 66.50
C ARG A 156 -27.85 -22.47 65.75
N ASP A 157 -28.02 -21.31 66.41
CA ASP A 157 -27.78 -20.00 65.74
C ASP A 157 -26.32 -19.81 65.34
N GLN A 158 -25.38 -20.32 66.18
CA GLN A 158 -23.97 -20.33 65.87
C GLN A 158 -23.66 -21.20 64.61
N ASP A 159 -24.20 -22.44 64.59
CA ASP A 159 -23.95 -23.34 63.45
C ASP A 159 -24.61 -22.81 62.17
N ARG A 160 -25.80 -22.19 62.26
CA ARG A 160 -26.50 -21.56 61.17
C ARG A 160 -25.68 -20.43 60.54
N ASN A 161 -25.08 -19.55 61.38
CA ASN A 161 -24.20 -18.48 60.93
C ASN A 161 -22.93 -19.03 60.28
N ARG A 162 -22.38 -20.15 60.82
CA ARG A 162 -21.22 -20.82 60.25
C ARG A 162 -21.47 -21.41 58.86
N VAL A 163 -22.66 -22.00 58.63
CA VAL A 163 -23.08 -22.46 57.30
C VAL A 163 -23.16 -21.30 56.34
N ALA A 164 -23.85 -20.19 56.74
CA ALA A 164 -23.95 -19.00 55.90
C ALA A 164 -22.59 -18.40 55.51
N GLN A 165 -21.63 -18.41 56.46
CA GLN A 165 -20.27 -17.98 56.18
C GLN A 165 -19.59 -18.88 55.15
N MET A 166 -19.65 -20.23 55.33
CA MET A 166 -19.01 -21.17 54.39
C MET A 166 -19.65 -21.11 53.01
N GLU A 167 -20.95 -20.87 52.89
CA GLU A 167 -21.63 -20.67 51.61
C GLU A 167 -21.14 -19.42 50.92
N SER A 168 -20.95 -18.30 51.61
CA SER A 168 -20.43 -17.06 51.09
C SER A 168 -18.95 -17.20 50.65
N ASP A 169 -18.14 -17.92 51.45
CA ASP A 169 -16.73 -18.19 51.12
C ASP A 169 -16.61 -19.06 49.87
N LEU A 170 -17.45 -20.10 49.74
CA LEU A 170 -17.51 -20.95 48.55
C LEU A 170 -17.94 -20.16 47.30
N GLN A 171 -18.98 -19.33 47.44
CA GLN A 171 -19.43 -18.45 46.36
C GLN A 171 -18.31 -17.52 45.90
N THR A 172 -17.56 -16.91 46.84
CA THR A 172 -16.43 -16.06 46.53
C THR A 172 -15.29 -16.83 45.86
N ALA A 173 -15.07 -18.09 46.26
CA ALA A 173 -14.05 -18.95 45.72
C ALA A 173 -14.31 -19.37 44.24
N HIS A 174 -15.59 -19.41 43.82
CA HIS A 174 -15.99 -19.64 42.44
C HIS A 174 -15.76 -18.42 41.54
N LEU A 175 -15.71 -17.22 42.11
CA LEU A 175 -15.45 -16.01 41.33
C LEU A 175 -13.98 -15.95 40.95
N GLY A 176 -13.68 -15.43 39.76
CA GLY A 176 -12.36 -15.05 39.34
C GLY A 176 -11.87 -13.80 40.09
N SER A 177 -10.89 -13.14 39.52
CA SER A 177 -10.47 -11.83 39.99
C SER A 177 -11.62 -10.80 39.88
N ARG A 178 -11.51 -9.69 40.62
CA ARG A 178 -12.51 -8.61 40.54
C ARG A 178 -12.62 -8.09 39.10
N ASP A 179 -13.81 -7.68 38.70
CA ASP A 179 -14.09 -7.20 37.33
C ASP A 179 -13.09 -6.15 36.85
N ASP A 180 -12.69 -5.23 37.73
CA ASP A 180 -11.66 -4.23 37.40
C ASP A 180 -10.28 -4.83 37.08
N GLN A 181 -9.91 -5.92 37.76
CA GLN A 181 -8.66 -6.63 37.51
C GLN A 181 -8.70 -7.38 36.18
N VAL A 182 -9.83 -8.00 35.85
CA VAL A 182 -10.06 -8.64 34.55
C VAL A 182 -10.04 -7.59 33.46
N ALA A 183 -10.72 -6.44 33.65
CA ALA A 183 -10.73 -5.35 32.69
C ALA A 183 -9.31 -4.77 32.47
N ALA A 184 -8.51 -4.64 33.53
CA ALA A 184 -7.12 -4.21 33.45
C ALA A 184 -6.26 -5.23 32.67
N ALA A 185 -6.42 -6.53 32.91
CA ALA A 185 -5.72 -7.59 32.17
C ALA A 185 -6.12 -7.61 30.69
N GLU A 186 -7.39 -7.39 30.38
CA GLU A 186 -7.89 -7.25 29.00
C GLU A 186 -7.29 -6.02 28.29
N ALA A 187 -7.22 -4.89 29.00
CA ALA A 187 -6.55 -3.69 28.46
C ALA A 187 -5.07 -3.94 28.18
N ASN A 188 -4.37 -4.66 29.08
CA ASN A 188 -2.98 -5.05 28.85
C ASN A 188 -2.83 -5.96 27.61
N VAL A 189 -3.69 -6.96 27.42
CA VAL A 189 -3.67 -7.80 26.23
C VAL A 189 -3.90 -6.98 24.95
N ARG A 190 -4.81 -5.99 24.98
CA ARG A 190 -5.00 -5.06 23.84
C ARG A 190 -3.74 -4.25 23.55
N ALA A 191 -3.06 -3.73 24.56
CA ALA A 191 -1.81 -3.00 24.40
C ALA A 191 -0.70 -3.88 23.80
N LEU A 192 -0.54 -5.11 24.30
CA LEU A 192 0.44 -6.07 23.78
C LEU A 192 0.15 -6.50 22.34
N LYS A 193 -1.13 -6.61 21.95
CA LYS A 193 -1.50 -6.83 20.54
C LYS A 193 -1.05 -5.67 19.65
N ALA A 194 -1.19 -4.43 20.11
CA ALA A 194 -0.72 -3.27 19.35
C ALA A 194 0.81 -3.26 19.20
N VAL A 195 1.55 -3.66 20.23
CA VAL A 195 3.02 -3.80 20.18
C VAL A 195 3.42 -4.87 19.15
N LEU A 196 2.75 -6.03 19.13
CA LEU A 196 3.01 -7.07 18.14
C LEU A 196 2.70 -6.57 16.73
N ALA A 197 1.57 -5.90 16.51
CA ALA A 197 1.20 -5.34 15.21
C ALA A 197 2.25 -4.32 14.72
N GLN A 198 2.82 -3.50 15.61
CA GLN A 198 3.90 -2.60 15.27
C GLN A 198 5.17 -3.35 14.86
N ALA A 199 5.53 -4.42 15.58
CA ALA A 199 6.69 -5.24 15.24
C ALA A 199 6.51 -5.98 13.89
N ASP A 200 5.31 -6.52 13.62
CA ASP A 200 4.95 -7.14 12.34
C ASP A 200 5.07 -6.14 11.19
N TRP A 201 4.55 -4.90 11.38
CA TRP A 201 4.67 -3.85 10.38
C TRP A 201 6.13 -3.51 10.12
N THR A 202 6.93 -3.30 11.16
CA THR A 202 8.37 -3.00 11.05
C THR A 202 9.12 -4.08 10.28
N LEU A 203 8.88 -5.35 10.61
CA LEU A 203 9.46 -6.49 9.90
C LEU A 203 9.02 -6.53 8.43
N SER A 204 7.75 -6.23 8.15
CA SER A 204 7.23 -6.21 6.77
C SER A 204 7.92 -5.17 5.89
N GLN A 205 8.32 -4.02 6.48
CA GLN A 205 9.02 -2.94 5.77
C GLN A 205 10.45 -3.33 5.33
N LYS A 206 11.01 -4.40 5.85
CA LYS A 206 12.29 -4.94 5.38
C LYS A 206 12.17 -5.69 4.04
N ARG A 207 10.96 -6.00 3.60
CA ARG A 207 10.67 -6.69 2.34
C ARG A 207 9.85 -5.79 1.45
N GLN A 208 10.46 -5.26 0.41
CA GLN A 208 9.79 -4.33 -0.51
C GLN A 208 9.28 -5.06 -1.74
N ARG A 209 8.04 -4.76 -2.07
CA ARG A 209 7.32 -5.34 -3.19
C ARG A 209 6.99 -4.30 -4.24
N ALA A 210 6.78 -4.74 -5.48
CA ALA A 210 6.33 -3.86 -6.55
C ALA A 210 4.96 -3.25 -6.21
N PRO A 211 4.83 -1.92 -6.21
CA PRO A 211 3.55 -1.26 -5.94
C PRO A 211 2.54 -1.45 -7.08
N GLN A 212 3.02 -1.73 -8.28
CA GLN A 212 2.22 -1.93 -9.51
C GLN A 212 3.07 -2.66 -10.56
N ASP A 213 2.41 -3.09 -11.65
CA ASP A 213 3.07 -3.71 -12.79
C ASP A 213 4.06 -2.74 -13.45
N GLY A 214 5.21 -3.23 -13.90
CA GLY A 214 6.19 -2.39 -14.56
C GLY A 214 7.48 -3.09 -14.96
N LEU A 215 8.30 -2.35 -15.68
CA LEU A 215 9.66 -2.75 -16.04
C LEU A 215 10.62 -2.28 -14.94
N VAL A 216 11.50 -3.14 -14.46
CA VAL A 216 12.63 -2.75 -13.64
C VAL A 216 13.61 -1.99 -14.52
N PHE A 217 13.57 -0.67 -14.44
CA PHE A 217 14.41 0.19 -15.27
C PHE A 217 15.87 0.16 -14.80
N ASP A 218 16.06 0.26 -13.47
CA ASP A 218 17.40 0.20 -12.89
C ASP A 218 17.37 -0.37 -11.46
N THR A 219 18.50 -0.94 -11.05
CA THR A 219 18.82 -1.38 -9.70
C THR A 219 19.99 -0.54 -9.19
N LEU A 220 19.73 0.29 -8.18
CA LEU A 220 20.66 1.33 -7.73
C LEU A 220 21.69 0.83 -6.71
N TYR A 221 21.49 -0.37 -6.16
CA TYR A 221 22.34 -1.02 -5.16
C TYR A 221 22.57 -2.48 -5.49
N GLN A 222 23.65 -3.04 -4.96
CA GLN A 222 24.00 -4.45 -5.08
C GLN A 222 23.81 -5.17 -3.75
N GLN A 223 23.62 -6.50 -3.82
CA GLN A 223 23.53 -7.34 -2.63
C GLN A 223 24.79 -7.17 -1.76
N GLY A 224 24.59 -7.03 -0.45
CA GLY A 224 25.66 -6.78 0.52
C GLY A 224 25.86 -5.30 0.86
N GLU A 225 25.36 -4.35 0.06
CA GLU A 225 25.50 -2.92 0.33
C GLU A 225 24.55 -2.46 1.44
N TRP A 226 24.99 -1.43 2.18
CA TRP A 226 24.19 -0.78 3.22
C TRP A 226 23.31 0.32 2.63
N ILE A 227 22.00 0.25 2.89
CA ILE A 227 21.01 1.19 2.41
C ILE A 227 20.48 2.03 3.58
N ALA A 228 20.53 3.36 3.41
CA ALA A 228 19.90 4.27 4.36
C ALA A 228 18.38 4.32 4.16
N ALA A 229 17.63 4.63 5.22
CA ALA A 229 16.19 4.76 5.19
C ALA A 229 15.73 5.77 4.13
N GLY A 230 14.70 5.41 3.34
CA GLY A 230 14.12 6.25 2.30
C GLY A 230 14.98 6.36 1.01
N ARG A 231 16.10 5.68 0.91
CA ARG A 231 16.89 5.67 -0.33
C ARG A 231 16.30 4.68 -1.34
N PRO A 232 16.04 5.13 -2.58
CA PRO A 232 15.57 4.26 -3.66
C PRO A 232 16.57 3.13 -3.95
N VAL A 233 16.06 1.92 -4.03
CA VAL A 233 16.84 0.73 -4.41
C VAL A 233 16.55 0.34 -5.85
N ILE A 234 15.31 0.49 -6.27
CA ILE A 234 14.85 0.13 -7.62
C ILE A 234 14.10 1.31 -8.23
N ALA A 235 14.39 1.57 -9.50
CA ALA A 235 13.60 2.44 -10.36
C ALA A 235 12.67 1.56 -11.21
N LEU A 236 11.37 1.62 -10.96
CA LEU A 236 10.33 0.91 -11.71
C LEU A 236 9.71 1.83 -12.73
N LEU A 237 9.54 1.37 -13.96
CA LEU A 237 8.83 2.08 -15.03
C LEU A 237 7.52 1.37 -15.36
N PRO A 238 6.41 1.83 -14.81
CA PRO A 238 5.08 1.33 -15.20
C PRO A 238 4.73 1.79 -16.62
N PRO A 239 4.09 0.94 -17.45
CA PRO A 239 3.66 1.36 -18.79
C PRO A 239 2.73 2.59 -18.80
N ALA A 240 1.88 2.72 -17.80
CA ALA A 240 0.97 3.87 -17.67
C ALA A 240 1.70 5.22 -17.44
N ASN A 241 2.97 5.17 -17.02
CA ASN A 241 3.81 6.33 -16.77
C ASN A 241 4.67 6.71 -17.98
N ILE A 242 4.54 6.00 -19.10
CA ILE A 242 5.21 6.34 -20.36
C ILE A 242 4.30 7.27 -21.15
N LYS A 243 4.83 8.44 -21.49
CA LYS A 243 4.15 9.47 -22.25
C LYS A 243 5.06 10.06 -23.30
N VAL A 244 4.51 10.78 -24.25
CA VAL A 244 5.26 11.58 -25.21
C VAL A 244 5.09 13.05 -24.85
N ARG A 245 6.18 13.79 -24.80
CA ARG A 245 6.20 15.25 -24.76
C ARG A 245 6.49 15.79 -26.14
N ALA A 246 5.52 16.52 -26.69
CA ALA A 246 5.64 17.20 -27.98
C ALA A 246 5.65 18.70 -27.78
N PHE A 247 6.42 19.42 -28.62
CA PHE A 247 6.58 20.87 -28.54
C PHE A 247 5.89 21.52 -29.73
N VAL A 248 4.76 22.15 -29.48
CA VAL A 248 3.88 22.72 -30.49
C VAL A 248 4.06 24.24 -30.56
N PRO A 249 4.31 24.83 -31.74
CA PRO A 249 4.35 26.28 -31.90
C PRO A 249 3.05 26.98 -31.45
N GLU A 250 3.16 28.19 -30.89
CA GLU A 250 2.03 29.03 -30.44
C GLU A 250 0.93 29.13 -31.49
N THR A 251 1.29 29.26 -32.74
CA THR A 251 0.36 29.42 -33.86
C THR A 251 -0.56 28.21 -34.08
N ARG A 252 -0.22 27.05 -33.50
CA ARG A 252 -0.93 25.79 -33.71
C ARG A 252 -1.60 25.26 -32.44
N VAL A 253 -1.15 25.68 -31.26
CA VAL A 253 -1.66 25.13 -29.99
C VAL A 253 -3.14 25.37 -29.79
N GLY A 254 -3.69 26.48 -30.30
CA GLY A 254 -5.11 26.83 -30.17
C GLY A 254 -6.09 25.86 -30.82
N ALA A 255 -5.61 25.01 -31.75
CA ALA A 255 -6.42 23.97 -32.40
C ALA A 255 -6.37 22.61 -31.66
N ILE A 256 -5.55 22.50 -30.60
CA ILE A 256 -5.35 21.23 -29.86
C ILE A 256 -6.09 21.33 -28.55
N HIS A 257 -6.85 20.25 -28.22
CA HIS A 257 -7.63 20.22 -27.00
C HIS A 257 -7.29 18.98 -26.18
N PRO A 258 -7.40 19.02 -24.84
CA PRO A 258 -7.29 17.83 -24.00
C PRO A 258 -8.32 16.77 -24.44
N GLY A 259 -7.89 15.51 -24.53
CA GLY A 259 -8.68 14.41 -25.06
C GLY A 259 -8.60 14.23 -26.59
N GLY A 260 -8.02 15.20 -27.30
CA GLY A 260 -7.81 15.10 -28.75
C GLY A 260 -6.88 13.95 -29.14
N SER A 261 -7.08 13.38 -30.33
CA SER A 261 -6.26 12.26 -30.83
C SER A 261 -4.93 12.76 -31.39
N ALA A 262 -3.88 12.00 -31.16
CA ALA A 262 -2.56 12.24 -31.73
C ALA A 262 -1.97 10.95 -32.29
N ARG A 263 -1.28 11.04 -33.40
CA ARG A 263 -0.50 9.96 -34.00
C ARG A 263 0.98 10.23 -33.76
N VAL A 264 1.65 9.27 -33.17
CA VAL A 264 3.06 9.37 -32.82
C VAL A 264 3.88 8.44 -33.70
N PHE A 265 4.81 8.99 -34.43
CA PHE A 265 5.68 8.31 -35.37
C PHE A 265 7.05 8.12 -34.71
N VAL A 266 7.52 6.90 -34.72
CA VAL A 266 8.81 6.48 -34.16
C VAL A 266 9.68 5.96 -35.31
N ASP A 267 10.90 6.39 -35.36
CA ASP A 267 11.83 5.93 -36.40
C ASP A 267 12.03 4.42 -36.34
N GLY A 268 11.95 3.77 -37.52
CA GLY A 268 12.05 2.32 -37.63
C GLY A 268 10.73 1.54 -37.38
N VAL A 269 9.64 2.21 -36.98
CA VAL A 269 8.32 1.59 -36.80
C VAL A 269 7.40 2.05 -37.93
N ARG A 270 6.78 1.09 -38.65
CA ARG A 270 5.94 1.40 -39.82
C ARG A 270 4.61 2.03 -39.44
N GLU A 271 3.99 1.54 -38.36
CA GLU A 271 2.67 2.00 -37.91
C GLU A 271 2.81 3.03 -36.80
N PRO A 272 2.12 4.17 -36.88
CA PRO A 272 2.14 5.17 -35.84
C PRO A 272 1.40 4.65 -34.59
N PHE A 273 1.86 5.06 -33.42
CA PHE A 273 1.16 4.84 -32.18
C PHE A 273 0.02 5.85 -32.04
N SER A 274 -1.18 5.39 -31.73
CA SER A 274 -2.32 6.25 -31.43
C SER A 274 -2.33 6.58 -29.93
N GLY A 275 -2.41 7.87 -29.63
CA GLY A 275 -2.48 8.37 -28.25
C GLY A 275 -3.46 9.53 -28.14
N ASN A 276 -3.76 9.93 -26.91
CA ASN A 276 -4.63 11.04 -26.60
C ASN A 276 -3.87 12.13 -25.84
N VAL A 277 -4.16 13.38 -26.17
CA VAL A 277 -3.66 14.56 -25.45
C VAL A 277 -4.15 14.52 -24.00
N SER A 278 -3.24 14.39 -23.05
CA SER A 278 -3.57 14.36 -21.62
C SER A 278 -3.37 15.70 -20.93
N PHE A 279 -2.44 16.50 -21.41
CA PHE A 279 -2.11 17.79 -20.81
C PHE A 279 -1.55 18.75 -21.86
N ILE A 280 -1.86 20.04 -21.71
CA ILE A 280 -1.28 21.14 -22.49
C ILE A 280 -0.71 22.12 -21.46
N SER A 281 0.59 22.42 -21.56
CA SER A 281 1.24 23.35 -20.65
C SER A 281 0.58 24.73 -20.76
N PRO A 282 0.19 25.37 -19.65
CA PRO A 282 -0.33 26.73 -19.64
C PRO A 282 0.77 27.78 -19.83
N GLN A 283 2.04 27.36 -19.76
CA GLN A 283 3.21 28.24 -19.94
C GLN A 283 3.96 27.83 -21.18
N ALA A 284 4.37 28.85 -21.95
CA ALA A 284 5.26 28.63 -23.09
C ALA A 284 6.66 28.28 -22.58
N GLU A 285 7.28 27.30 -23.21
CA GLU A 285 8.69 26.97 -23.01
C GLU A 285 9.53 27.67 -24.08
N PHE A 286 10.69 28.15 -23.65
CA PHE A 286 11.64 28.77 -24.56
C PHE A 286 12.74 27.75 -24.94
N THR A 287 12.97 27.55 -26.22
CA THR A 287 14.27 27.06 -26.63
C THR A 287 15.28 28.21 -26.48
N PRO A 288 16.31 28.09 -25.63
CA PRO A 288 17.22 29.21 -25.32
C PRO A 288 18.08 29.58 -26.51
N PRO A 289 18.64 30.79 -26.61
CA PRO A 289 18.31 32.07 -25.96
C PRO A 289 17.93 33.11 -27.03
N VAL A 290 16.88 33.92 -26.91
CA VAL A 290 16.70 35.05 -27.84
C VAL A 290 15.80 36.18 -27.36
N ILE A 291 16.22 37.35 -27.72
CA ILE A 291 15.63 38.68 -27.74
C ILE A 291 14.24 38.69 -28.43
N TYR A 292 13.26 39.37 -27.82
CA TYR A 292 11.88 39.49 -28.29
C TYR A 292 11.76 40.27 -29.64
N SER A 293 11.89 39.57 -30.77
CA SER A 293 11.53 40.08 -32.09
C SER A 293 10.31 39.33 -32.65
N GLN A 294 9.64 39.87 -33.67
CA GLN A 294 8.51 39.16 -34.33
C GLN A 294 8.90 37.80 -34.89
N GLU A 295 10.15 37.62 -35.30
CA GLU A 295 10.70 36.34 -35.75
C GLU A 295 10.95 35.34 -34.63
N SER A 296 11.08 35.79 -33.36
CA SER A 296 11.25 34.92 -32.22
C SER A 296 9.92 34.40 -31.62
N ARG A 297 8.77 35.00 -31.99
CA ARG A 297 7.45 34.44 -31.61
C ARG A 297 7.16 33.08 -32.25
N GLY A 298 7.74 32.82 -33.44
CA GLY A 298 7.69 31.50 -34.06
C GLY A 298 8.48 30.40 -33.31
N LYS A 299 9.26 30.79 -32.29
CA LYS A 299 10.06 29.87 -31.45
C LYS A 299 9.42 29.62 -30.08
N LEU A 300 8.30 30.28 -29.76
CA LEU A 300 7.48 29.94 -28.57
C LEU A 300 6.78 28.61 -28.83
N VAL A 301 7.07 27.65 -27.98
CA VAL A 301 6.46 26.33 -28.06
C VAL A 301 5.73 26.01 -26.77
N PHE A 302 4.64 25.28 -26.89
CA PHE A 302 3.88 24.76 -25.76
C PHE A 302 4.11 23.27 -25.69
N MET A 303 4.45 22.79 -24.49
CA MET A 303 4.60 21.37 -24.23
C MET A 303 3.22 20.72 -24.13
N ILE A 304 3.04 19.64 -24.87
CA ILE A 304 1.83 18.81 -24.88
C ILE A 304 2.22 17.39 -24.49
N GLU A 305 1.50 16.83 -23.53
CA GLU A 305 1.68 15.43 -23.14
C GLU A 305 0.63 14.55 -23.80
N ILE A 306 1.09 13.42 -24.33
CA ILE A 306 0.26 12.42 -25.00
C ILE A 306 0.44 11.11 -24.25
N ARG A 307 -0.68 10.48 -23.86
CA ARG A 307 -0.71 9.18 -23.22
C ARG A 307 -1.25 8.12 -24.16
N PHE A 308 -0.85 6.89 -23.88
CA PHE A 308 -1.18 5.69 -24.67
C PHE A 308 -1.86 4.67 -23.79
N ASP A 309 -2.48 3.66 -24.42
CA ASP A 309 -2.84 2.43 -23.74
C ASP A 309 -1.58 1.66 -23.30
N ALA A 310 -1.69 0.83 -22.27
CA ALA A 310 -0.55 0.14 -21.69
C ALA A 310 0.23 -0.75 -22.68
N PRO A 311 -0.40 -1.49 -23.61
CA PRO A 311 0.31 -2.28 -24.63
C PRO A 311 1.12 -1.44 -25.63
N SER A 312 0.62 -0.26 -25.99
CA SER A 312 1.36 0.67 -26.87
C SER A 312 2.50 1.37 -26.14
N ALA A 313 2.23 1.84 -24.91
CA ALA A 313 3.22 2.48 -24.06
C ALA A 313 4.43 1.57 -23.78
N ALA A 314 4.20 0.28 -23.53
CA ALA A 314 5.26 -0.70 -23.23
C ALA A 314 6.27 -0.90 -24.38
N LYS A 315 5.93 -0.47 -25.61
CA LYS A 315 6.81 -0.54 -26.78
C LYS A 315 7.67 0.72 -26.97
N LEU A 316 7.40 1.78 -26.24
CA LEU A 316 8.09 3.04 -26.31
C LEU A 316 9.23 3.09 -25.28
N HIS A 317 10.34 3.70 -25.66
CA HIS A 317 11.53 3.77 -24.80
C HIS A 317 11.78 5.22 -24.35
N PRO A 318 11.88 5.50 -23.05
CA PRO A 318 12.23 6.84 -22.58
C PRO A 318 13.49 7.39 -23.26
N GLY A 319 13.43 8.66 -23.66
CA GLY A 319 14.50 9.33 -24.40
C GLY A 319 14.44 9.17 -25.91
N GLN A 320 13.54 8.35 -26.45
CA GLN A 320 13.39 8.14 -27.89
C GLN A 320 12.77 9.38 -28.56
N PRO A 321 13.40 9.94 -29.61
CA PRO A 321 12.80 11.03 -30.38
C PRO A 321 11.60 10.53 -31.19
N VAL A 322 10.61 11.38 -31.33
CA VAL A 322 9.37 11.07 -32.06
C VAL A 322 8.85 12.28 -32.81
N ASP A 323 8.08 12.01 -33.87
CA ASP A 323 7.29 13.01 -34.59
C ASP A 323 5.80 12.81 -34.21
N VAL A 324 5.12 13.92 -33.95
CA VAL A 324 3.70 13.89 -33.52
C VAL A 324 2.84 14.64 -34.51
N GLU A 325 1.73 14.04 -34.89
CA GLU A 325 0.69 14.63 -35.73
C GLU A 325 -0.61 14.67 -34.94
N PHE A 326 -1.15 15.85 -34.69
CA PHE A 326 -2.43 16.04 -34.01
C PHE A 326 -3.56 16.02 -35.05
N SER A 327 -4.63 15.29 -34.72
CA SER A 327 -5.86 15.36 -35.49
C SER A 327 -6.63 16.64 -35.10
N PRO A 328 -7.15 17.40 -36.09
CA PRO A 328 -7.91 18.61 -35.83
C PRO A 328 -9.21 18.35 -35.06
#